data_6d470a10ba784ded567d666e9bf2369d
#
_entry.id   6d470a10ba784ded567d666e9bf2369d
#
_cell.length_a   1.000
_cell.length_b   1.000
_cell.length_c   1.000
_cell.angle_alpha   90.00
_cell.angle_beta   90.00
_cell.angle_gamma   90.00
#
_symmetry.space_group_name_H-M   'P 1'
#
loop_
_entity.id
_entity.type
_entity.pdbx_description
1 polymer ?
#
loop_
_entity_poly.entity_id
_entity_poly.type
_entity_poly.pdbx_seq_one_letter_code
_entity_poly.pdbx_strand_id
1 'polypeptide(L)'
;MKEARIMKENITYYLVWIICLLAGCTPTPKQIEDTTDPIPMYPDYTDIMIPTNIAPLNFLLRNDADAMQVTLKGKSKEIQLSFGKKAIFPLNLWESLLEQEVGNRLQITVVARIKGKWFRYPSFYWQVVPEKLDSYISYRLIEPGYEVWNKIQLCEREINSFEERIIADNNDTDGSCMNCHIYGNKKGSLSMFHLRGKQGGTLLNRNGHLRKLKLSNDNLPNGAVYGDFHPSGQFAVFSTNIIIPAFHSLGSKRLEVYDTTSDLVVADFRKKQLITSPLTSRKDELETFPTFSPDGNWIYYCSAPIQPLPDSIHNLKYSLCRISFHKDTKEWGQRIETVWDAQKHNGSACHPKISPDGKYLLFTVADYGTFPIWHRETDLHMMNLQTGKIDTLPAVNSDKSDTYHSWSSNSHWFVFASKRDDGLYGKPYFSYVDSTGKAYKPFVLPQEDPEHYDITLKSYNIPELSTSELPFDAEDVQEIYYDEEAETFK
;
A
#
# COMPACT_ATOMS: atom_id res chain seq x y z
N MET A 1 -1.25 28.55 -53.61
CA MET A 1 -0.63 27.43 -52.86
C MET A 1 0.76 27.75 -52.30
N LYS A 2 1.62 28.54 -52.94
CA LYS A 2 2.95 28.92 -52.41
C LYS A 2 2.87 29.91 -51.24
N GLU A 3 1.98 30.87 -51.26
CA GLU A 3 1.83 31.88 -50.17
C GLU A 3 1.28 31.26 -48.84
N ALA A 4 0.36 30.31 -48.93
CA ALA A 4 -0.16 29.63 -47.74
C ALA A 4 0.89 28.74 -47.05
N ARG A 5 1.90 28.25 -47.78
CA ARG A 5 2.99 27.41 -47.21
C ARG A 5 4.03 28.29 -46.48
N ILE A 6 4.35 29.46 -47.04
CA ILE A 6 5.28 30.43 -46.42
C ILE A 6 4.67 31.00 -45.13
N MET A 7 3.36 31.25 -45.11
CA MET A 7 2.67 31.73 -43.90
C MET A 7 2.62 30.68 -42.78
N LYS A 8 2.46 29.39 -43.13
CA LYS A 8 2.53 28.30 -42.14
C LYS A 8 3.92 28.11 -41.55
N GLU A 9 4.97 28.17 -42.36
CA GLU A 9 6.35 28.05 -41.88
C GLU A 9 6.72 29.22 -40.96
N ASN A 10 6.32 30.43 -41.29
CA ASN A 10 6.57 31.61 -40.44
C ASN A 10 5.79 31.56 -39.12
N ILE A 11 4.54 31.05 -39.09
CA ILE A 11 3.78 30.89 -37.87
C ILE A 11 4.42 29.84 -36.96
N THR A 12 4.95 28.75 -37.50
CA THR A 12 5.65 27.72 -36.75
C THR A 12 6.95 28.26 -36.13
N TYR A 13 7.71 29.08 -36.87
CA TYR A 13 8.91 29.73 -36.33
C TYR A 13 8.58 30.77 -35.25
N TYR A 14 7.52 31.54 -35.36
CA TYR A 14 7.07 32.47 -34.33
C TYR A 14 6.55 31.74 -33.08
N LEU A 15 5.83 30.64 -33.23
CA LEU A 15 5.39 29.77 -32.12
C LEU A 15 6.57 29.14 -31.36
N VAL A 16 7.60 28.67 -32.07
CA VAL A 16 8.82 28.13 -31.44
C VAL A 16 9.59 29.24 -30.72
N TRP A 17 9.66 30.47 -31.28
CA TRP A 17 10.28 31.61 -30.60
C TRP A 17 9.50 32.12 -29.39
N ILE A 18 8.16 32.06 -29.41
CA ILE A 18 7.31 32.44 -28.28
C ILE A 18 7.40 31.36 -27.16
N ILE A 19 7.53 30.10 -27.50
CA ILE A 19 7.75 29.02 -26.51
C ILE A 19 9.13 29.14 -25.87
N CYS A 20 10.15 29.57 -26.61
CA CYS A 20 11.49 29.85 -26.05
C CYS A 20 11.53 31.12 -25.18
N LEU A 21 10.60 32.06 -25.35
CA LEU A 21 10.51 33.28 -24.52
C LEU A 21 9.69 33.09 -23.24
N LEU A 22 8.90 32.01 -23.14
CA LEU A 22 8.17 31.59 -21.93
C LEU A 22 8.96 30.62 -21.03
N ALA A 23 10.12 30.16 -21.48
CA ALA A 23 11.10 29.54 -20.60
C ALA A 23 11.64 30.62 -19.66
N GLY A 24 10.92 30.92 -18.59
CA GLY A 24 11.32 31.86 -17.56
C GLY A 24 12.78 31.59 -17.19
N CYS A 25 13.67 32.58 -17.35
CA CYS A 25 15.07 32.48 -16.98
C CYS A 25 15.14 32.09 -15.49
N THR A 26 15.31 30.82 -15.20
CA THR A 26 15.64 30.40 -13.84
C THR A 26 16.97 31.02 -13.48
N PRO A 27 17.05 31.79 -12.37
CA PRO A 27 18.25 32.51 -12.03
C PRO A 27 19.42 31.55 -11.76
N THR A 28 20.57 31.81 -12.34
CA THR A 28 21.78 31.00 -12.14
C THR A 28 22.50 31.40 -10.86
N PRO A 29 22.96 30.47 -10.04
CA PRO A 29 23.72 30.77 -8.83
C PRO A 29 25.01 31.51 -9.15
N LYS A 30 25.22 32.70 -8.57
CA LYS A 30 26.47 33.51 -8.78
C LYS A 30 27.42 33.43 -7.61
N GLN A 31 26.90 33.41 -6.39
CA GLN A 31 27.62 33.23 -5.15
C GLN A 31 26.84 32.21 -4.31
N ILE A 32 27.47 31.12 -3.88
CA ILE A 32 26.85 30.03 -3.14
C ILE A 32 27.48 29.98 -1.77
N GLU A 33 26.68 30.08 -0.73
CA GLU A 33 27.07 29.87 0.67
C GLU A 33 26.73 28.42 1.05
N ASP A 34 27.67 27.71 1.70
CA ASP A 34 27.39 26.38 2.22
C ASP A 34 26.64 26.49 3.55
N THR A 35 25.58 25.68 3.75
CA THR A 35 24.88 25.53 5.01
C THR A 35 25.07 24.13 5.59
N THR A 36 25.06 24.02 6.91
CA THR A 36 25.06 22.75 7.64
C THR A 36 23.64 22.29 8.01
N ASP A 37 22.64 23.12 7.76
CA ASP A 37 21.25 22.77 8.05
C ASP A 37 20.77 21.60 7.20
N PRO A 38 19.96 20.69 7.74
CA PRO A 38 19.34 19.65 6.94
C PRO A 38 18.43 20.27 5.88
N ILE A 39 18.38 19.65 4.72
CA ILE A 39 17.49 20.10 3.64
C ILE A 39 16.01 19.93 4.05
N PRO A 40 15.19 20.99 4.01
CA PRO A 40 13.76 20.89 4.35
C PRO A 40 12.93 20.37 3.16
N MET A 41 13.31 19.19 2.66
CA MET A 41 12.68 18.53 1.50
C MET A 41 11.32 17.94 1.85
N TYR A 42 10.35 18.10 0.97
CA TYR A 42 9.05 17.46 1.08
C TYR A 42 8.55 16.98 -0.31
N PRO A 43 8.10 15.71 -0.42
CA PRO A 43 8.29 14.66 0.57
C PRO A 43 9.76 14.36 0.89
N ASP A 44 10.05 13.72 2.04
CA ASP A 44 11.43 13.37 2.42
C ASP A 44 11.94 12.17 1.62
N TYR A 45 12.74 12.46 0.62
CA TYR A 45 13.44 11.48 -0.21
C TYR A 45 14.96 11.44 0.06
N THR A 46 15.42 11.90 1.21
CA THR A 46 16.84 11.86 1.55
C THR A 46 17.31 10.45 1.93
N ASP A 47 18.47 10.03 1.42
CA ASP A 47 19.16 8.77 1.78
C ASP A 47 18.29 7.51 1.72
N ILE A 48 17.71 7.22 0.54
CA ILE A 48 16.79 6.12 0.30
C ILE A 48 17.30 5.14 -0.75
N MET A 49 16.75 3.91 -0.73
CA MET A 49 16.84 2.94 -1.82
C MET A 49 15.71 3.20 -2.81
N ILE A 50 15.99 3.18 -4.11
CA ILE A 50 14.99 3.38 -5.15
C ILE A 50 15.07 2.29 -6.20
N PRO A 51 13.92 1.77 -6.69
CA PRO A 51 13.90 0.83 -7.82
C PRO A 51 14.06 1.58 -9.15
N THR A 52 14.43 0.87 -10.20
CA THR A 52 14.60 1.47 -11.53
C THR A 52 13.29 1.88 -12.21
N ASN A 53 12.16 1.37 -11.73
CA ASN A 53 10.85 1.59 -12.33
C ASN A 53 9.89 2.42 -11.45
N ILE A 54 10.41 3.37 -10.69
CA ILE A 54 9.59 4.31 -9.92
C ILE A 54 9.39 5.62 -10.68
N ALA A 55 8.21 6.22 -10.56
CA ALA A 55 7.93 7.56 -11.06
C ALA A 55 8.88 8.61 -10.45
N PRO A 56 9.10 9.75 -11.11
CA PRO A 56 9.98 10.79 -10.62
C PRO A 56 9.74 11.20 -9.18
N LEU A 57 10.80 11.28 -8.38
CA LEU A 57 10.77 11.74 -7.00
C LEU A 57 10.67 13.27 -6.95
N ASN A 58 9.56 13.81 -7.42
CA ASN A 58 9.30 15.23 -7.40
C ASN A 58 9.19 15.73 -5.96
N PHE A 59 9.81 16.89 -5.67
CA PHE A 59 9.84 17.46 -4.33
C PHE A 59 9.79 18.98 -4.32
N LEU A 60 9.55 19.55 -3.16
CA LEU A 60 9.69 20.99 -2.87
C LEU A 60 10.52 21.19 -1.61
N LEU A 61 10.90 22.44 -1.32
CA LEU A 61 11.53 22.82 -0.06
C LEU A 61 10.51 23.56 0.82
N ARG A 62 10.35 23.10 2.05
CA ARG A 62 9.46 23.71 3.06
C ARG A 62 10.12 24.93 3.73
N ASN A 63 10.53 25.89 2.90
CA ASN A 63 11.05 27.20 3.30
C ASN A 63 10.73 28.25 2.23
N ASP A 64 11.25 29.48 2.39
CA ASP A 64 11.03 30.62 1.48
C ASP A 64 11.87 30.54 0.18
N ALA A 65 12.30 29.36 -0.23
CA ALA A 65 13.04 29.21 -1.50
C ALA A 65 12.14 29.52 -2.69
N ASP A 66 12.62 30.37 -3.60
CA ASP A 66 11.91 30.77 -4.81
C ASP A 66 12.54 30.21 -6.10
N ALA A 67 13.74 29.64 -6.01
CA ALA A 67 14.41 28.91 -7.06
C ALA A 67 15.36 27.87 -6.48
N MET A 68 15.58 26.79 -7.22
CA MET A 68 16.55 25.77 -6.84
C MET A 68 17.27 25.21 -8.07
N GLN A 69 18.49 24.72 -7.83
CA GLN A 69 19.27 23.94 -8.77
C GLN A 69 19.57 22.59 -8.12
N VAL A 70 19.22 21.53 -8.83
CA VAL A 70 19.43 20.14 -8.37
C VAL A 70 20.46 19.49 -9.28
N THR A 71 21.53 18.96 -8.69
CA THR A 71 22.54 18.17 -9.38
C THR A 71 22.39 16.71 -8.98
N LEU A 72 22.17 15.85 -9.98
CA LEU A 72 22.12 14.40 -9.86
C LEU A 72 23.44 13.85 -10.42
N LYS A 73 24.33 13.37 -9.55
CA LYS A 73 25.63 12.86 -9.96
C LYS A 73 25.71 11.35 -9.72
N GLY A 74 25.67 10.61 -10.81
CA GLY A 74 25.88 9.17 -10.85
C GLY A 74 27.33 8.81 -11.18
N LYS A 75 27.54 7.52 -11.42
CA LYS A 75 28.82 7.00 -11.92
C LYS A 75 29.04 7.33 -13.39
N SER A 76 27.99 7.23 -14.18
CA SER A 76 28.02 7.35 -15.65
C SER A 76 27.71 8.76 -16.11
N LYS A 77 26.96 9.53 -15.35
CA LYS A 77 26.41 10.82 -15.80
C LYS A 77 26.21 11.80 -14.65
N GLU A 78 26.39 13.08 -14.95
CA GLU A 78 26.00 14.18 -14.06
C GLU A 78 24.96 15.04 -14.80
N ILE A 79 23.84 15.28 -14.14
CA ILE A 79 22.72 16.06 -14.68
C ILE A 79 22.45 17.21 -13.72
N GLN A 80 22.36 18.41 -14.24
CA GLN A 80 22.01 19.60 -13.47
C GLN A 80 20.74 20.21 -14.05
N LEU A 81 19.75 20.40 -13.20
CA LEU A 81 18.45 20.95 -13.52
C LEU A 81 18.15 22.16 -12.65
N SER A 82 17.48 23.16 -13.24
CA SER A 82 17.07 24.37 -12.53
C SER A 82 15.54 24.41 -12.47
N PHE A 83 15.02 24.75 -11.29
CA PHE A 83 13.60 24.77 -10.99
C PHE A 83 13.22 26.07 -10.27
N GLY A 84 11.91 26.35 -10.23
CA GLY A 84 11.33 27.33 -9.30
C GLY A 84 11.23 26.75 -7.89
N LYS A 85 10.03 26.77 -7.31
CA LYS A 85 9.75 26.26 -5.95
C LYS A 85 9.67 24.72 -5.88
N LYS A 86 9.32 24.05 -6.97
CA LYS A 86 9.12 22.62 -7.07
C LYS A 86 10.11 22.00 -8.04
N ALA A 87 10.80 20.96 -7.63
CA ALA A 87 11.65 20.16 -8.50
C ALA A 87 10.77 19.07 -9.16
N ILE A 88 10.45 19.27 -10.43
CA ILE A 88 9.66 18.34 -11.25
C ILE A 88 10.59 17.76 -12.30
N PHE A 89 10.92 16.49 -12.19
CA PHE A 89 11.84 15.83 -13.10
C PHE A 89 11.11 15.34 -14.34
N PRO A 90 11.63 15.65 -15.57
CA PRO A 90 11.07 15.12 -16.80
C PRO A 90 11.15 13.59 -16.83
N LEU A 91 10.02 12.92 -17.12
CA LEU A 91 9.89 11.46 -17.06
C LEU A 91 10.96 10.74 -17.89
N ASN A 92 11.14 11.09 -19.15
CA ASN A 92 12.12 10.45 -20.05
C ASN A 92 13.57 10.55 -19.53
N LEU A 93 13.91 11.73 -18.94
CA LEU A 93 15.23 11.94 -18.35
C LEU A 93 15.41 11.07 -17.09
N TRP A 94 14.38 10.99 -16.27
CA TRP A 94 14.34 10.21 -15.04
C TRP A 94 14.52 8.70 -15.33
N GLU A 95 13.72 8.14 -16.22
CA GLU A 95 13.80 6.74 -16.62
C GLU A 95 15.19 6.40 -17.16
N SER A 96 15.71 7.20 -18.11
CA SER A 96 17.04 7.00 -18.68
C SER A 96 18.16 7.09 -17.63
N LEU A 97 18.03 7.96 -16.61
CA LEU A 97 18.99 8.07 -15.52
C LEU A 97 18.98 6.81 -14.66
N LEU A 98 17.81 6.36 -14.24
CA LEU A 98 17.70 5.17 -13.38
C LEU A 98 18.21 3.91 -14.08
N GLU A 99 17.91 3.72 -15.38
CA GLU A 99 18.41 2.60 -16.17
C GLU A 99 19.95 2.58 -16.28
N GLN A 100 20.59 3.74 -16.42
CA GLN A 100 22.04 3.85 -16.53
C GLN A 100 22.76 3.68 -15.18
N GLU A 101 22.09 3.94 -14.08
CA GLU A 101 22.68 3.93 -12.74
C GLU A 101 22.26 2.73 -11.88
N VAL A 102 21.75 1.66 -12.49
CA VAL A 102 21.40 0.42 -11.78
C VAL A 102 22.58 -0.12 -10.96
N GLY A 103 22.36 -0.38 -9.68
CA GLY A 103 23.37 -0.84 -8.74
C GLY A 103 24.30 0.26 -8.24
N ASN A 104 24.21 1.48 -8.77
CA ASN A 104 25.04 2.62 -8.39
C ASN A 104 24.32 3.58 -7.45
N ARG A 105 25.07 4.49 -6.90
CA ARG A 105 24.61 5.53 -5.98
C ARG A 105 24.61 6.88 -6.68
N LEU A 106 23.47 7.55 -6.66
CA LEU A 106 23.33 8.93 -7.10
C LEU A 106 23.60 9.86 -5.92
N GLN A 107 24.53 10.79 -6.07
CA GLN A 107 24.71 11.91 -5.14
C GLN A 107 23.81 13.07 -5.58
N ILE A 108 22.96 13.55 -4.67
CA ILE A 108 22.04 14.63 -4.89
C ILE A 108 22.53 15.86 -4.18
N THR A 109 22.70 16.95 -4.92
CA THR A 109 23.09 18.25 -4.36
C THR A 109 22.03 19.28 -4.73
N VAL A 110 21.50 19.98 -3.73
CA VAL A 110 20.51 21.03 -3.90
C VAL A 110 21.09 22.36 -3.49
N VAL A 111 21.00 23.33 -4.41
CA VAL A 111 21.34 24.74 -4.16
C VAL A 111 20.06 25.53 -4.30
N ALA A 112 19.61 26.22 -3.26
CA ALA A 112 18.35 26.95 -3.26
C ALA A 112 18.58 28.46 -3.04
N ARG A 113 17.72 29.27 -3.68
CA ARG A 113 17.72 30.72 -3.49
C ARG A 113 16.66 31.11 -2.46
N ILE A 114 17.13 31.73 -1.37
CA ILE A 114 16.29 32.21 -0.27
C ILE A 114 16.57 33.68 -0.07
N LYS A 115 15.55 34.54 -0.21
CA LYS A 115 15.70 36.00 -0.06
C LYS A 115 16.86 36.59 -0.90
N GLY A 116 16.99 36.07 -2.13
CA GLY A 116 17.99 36.53 -3.10
C GLY A 116 19.40 35.96 -2.94
N LYS A 117 19.69 35.17 -1.89
CA LYS A 117 20.97 34.50 -1.68
C LYS A 117 20.87 33.02 -1.99
N TRP A 118 21.97 32.41 -2.44
CA TRP A 118 22.05 31.00 -2.79
C TRP A 118 22.74 30.21 -1.70
N PHE A 119 22.09 29.13 -1.24
CA PHE A 119 22.59 28.22 -0.21
C PHE A 119 22.70 26.81 -0.77
N ARG A 120 23.85 26.15 -0.51
CA ARG A 120 24.03 24.74 -0.81
C ARG A 120 23.77 23.92 0.45
N TYR A 121 22.83 23.00 0.36
CA TYR A 121 22.56 22.03 1.42
C TYR A 121 23.57 20.87 1.39
N PRO A 122 23.77 20.15 2.51
CA PRO A 122 24.49 18.89 2.54
C PRO A 122 23.93 17.93 1.51
N SER A 123 24.82 17.28 0.73
CA SER A 123 24.41 16.28 -0.25
C SER A 123 23.88 15.03 0.43
N PHE A 124 22.89 14.40 -0.18
CA PHE A 124 22.32 13.13 0.22
C PHE A 124 22.35 12.16 -0.96
N TYR A 125 21.83 10.93 -0.79
CA TYR A 125 22.05 9.87 -1.75
C TYR A 125 20.78 9.09 -2.05
N TRP A 126 20.66 8.69 -3.33
CA TRP A 126 19.71 7.67 -3.78
C TRP A 126 20.49 6.45 -4.26
N GLN A 127 20.28 5.29 -3.64
CA GLN A 127 20.85 4.03 -4.12
C GLN A 127 19.87 3.39 -5.11
N VAL A 128 20.25 3.30 -6.39
CA VAL A 128 19.43 2.63 -7.40
C VAL A 128 19.66 1.12 -7.28
N VAL A 129 18.64 0.38 -6.85
CA VAL A 129 18.74 -1.08 -6.68
C VAL A 129 18.24 -1.81 -7.94
N PRO A 130 18.78 -3.00 -8.27
CA PRO A 130 18.35 -3.75 -9.45
C PRO A 130 16.96 -4.38 -9.31
N GLU A 131 16.49 -4.62 -8.10
CA GLU A 131 15.19 -5.22 -7.82
C GLU A 131 14.06 -4.21 -8.06
N LYS A 132 13.29 -4.44 -9.10
CA LYS A 132 12.14 -3.61 -9.47
C LYS A 132 10.98 -3.80 -8.50
N LEU A 133 10.16 -2.78 -8.33
CA LEU A 133 8.81 -2.94 -7.80
C LEU A 133 7.92 -3.68 -8.80
N ASP A 134 6.83 -4.29 -8.34
CA ASP A 134 5.75 -4.73 -9.22
C ASP A 134 5.18 -3.52 -9.97
N SER A 135 4.65 -3.75 -11.17
CA SER A 135 4.34 -2.66 -12.10
C SER A 135 3.18 -1.77 -11.65
N TYR A 136 2.28 -2.31 -10.81
CA TYR A 136 1.06 -1.61 -10.39
C TYR A 136 0.93 -1.58 -8.87
N ILE A 137 0.33 -0.52 -8.38
CA ILE A 137 -0.15 -0.39 -7.00
C ILE A 137 -1.65 -0.08 -7.03
N SER A 138 -2.42 -0.76 -6.20
CA SER A 138 -3.81 -0.40 -5.92
C SER A 138 -3.99 -0.02 -4.47
N TYR A 139 -4.97 0.83 -4.22
CA TYR A 139 -5.31 1.32 -2.89
C TYR A 139 -6.76 1.79 -2.86
N ARG A 140 -7.30 1.82 -1.68
CA ARG A 140 -8.62 2.39 -1.43
C ARG A 140 -8.48 3.82 -0.89
N LEU A 141 -9.01 4.78 -1.61
CA LEU A 141 -9.15 6.16 -1.14
C LEU A 141 -10.41 6.28 -0.27
N ILE A 142 -10.23 6.73 0.97
CA ILE A 142 -11.32 6.86 1.96
C ILE A 142 -11.05 8.06 2.86
N GLU A 143 -12.11 8.73 3.34
CA GLU A 143 -12.01 9.75 4.37
C GLU A 143 -11.37 9.19 5.65
N PRO A 144 -10.71 10.03 6.47
CA PRO A 144 -10.20 9.62 7.77
C PRO A 144 -11.37 9.24 8.69
N GLY A 145 -11.19 8.18 9.49
CA GLY A 145 -12.27 7.49 10.16
C GLY A 145 -12.88 8.17 11.39
N TYR A 146 -12.52 9.41 11.71
CA TYR A 146 -13.28 10.19 12.68
C TYR A 146 -14.52 10.84 12.05
N GLU A 147 -14.64 10.79 10.74
CA GLU A 147 -15.86 11.11 10.00
C GLU A 147 -16.48 9.84 9.44
N VAL A 148 -17.81 9.81 9.39
CA VAL A 148 -18.50 8.74 8.65
C VAL A 148 -18.05 8.85 7.21
N TRP A 149 -17.43 7.79 6.69
CA TRP A 149 -16.99 7.76 5.31
C TRP A 149 -18.19 7.97 4.37
N ASN A 150 -17.99 8.79 3.36
CA ASN A 150 -19.01 9.14 2.40
C ASN A 150 -18.62 8.66 1.00
N LYS A 151 -17.35 8.83 0.63
CA LYS A 151 -16.83 8.42 -0.66
C LYS A 151 -15.68 7.42 -0.50
N ILE A 152 -15.85 6.25 -1.11
CA ILE A 152 -14.84 5.19 -1.18
C ILE A 152 -14.54 4.91 -2.65
N GLN A 153 -13.27 4.93 -3.02
CA GLN A 153 -12.81 4.57 -4.36
C GLN A 153 -11.70 3.53 -4.25
N LEU A 154 -11.79 2.46 -5.04
CA LEU A 154 -10.67 1.58 -5.31
C LEU A 154 -9.97 2.11 -6.54
N CYS A 155 -8.69 2.46 -6.39
CA CYS A 155 -7.85 3.01 -7.44
C CYS A 155 -6.69 2.07 -7.74
N GLU A 156 -6.20 2.13 -8.97
CA GLU A 156 -4.99 1.47 -9.44
C GLU A 156 -4.10 2.49 -10.17
N ARG A 157 -2.79 2.35 -10.02
CA ARG A 157 -1.82 3.21 -10.66
C ARG A 157 -0.60 2.42 -11.10
N GLU A 158 -0.08 2.73 -12.29
CA GLU A 158 1.21 2.23 -12.74
C GLU A 158 2.36 2.92 -11.97
N ILE A 159 3.34 2.13 -11.49
CA ILE A 159 4.36 2.60 -10.54
C ILE A 159 5.34 3.62 -11.15
N ASN A 160 5.59 3.53 -12.45
CA ASN A 160 6.52 4.41 -13.18
C ASN A 160 5.87 5.69 -13.71
N SER A 161 4.56 5.86 -13.55
CA SER A 161 3.78 7.01 -14.02
C SER A 161 2.99 7.67 -12.88
N PHE A 162 2.26 8.74 -13.19
CA PHE A 162 1.36 9.40 -12.26
C PHE A 162 -0.12 9.17 -12.60
N GLU A 163 -0.40 8.37 -13.61
CA GLU A 163 -1.76 8.10 -14.06
C GLU A 163 -2.46 7.16 -13.10
N GLU A 164 -3.56 7.62 -12.51
CA GLU A 164 -4.43 6.89 -11.59
C GLU A 164 -5.73 6.52 -12.30
N ARG A 165 -6.16 5.29 -12.15
CA ARG A 165 -7.41 4.75 -12.67
C ARG A 165 -8.34 4.35 -11.55
N ILE A 166 -9.61 4.77 -11.61
CA ILE A 166 -10.66 4.32 -10.69
C ILE A 166 -11.15 2.97 -11.16
N ILE A 167 -11.06 1.96 -10.30
CA ILE A 167 -11.50 0.58 -10.54
C ILE A 167 -12.94 0.37 -10.03
N ALA A 168 -13.29 1.03 -8.93
CA ALA A 168 -14.64 1.01 -8.38
C ALA A 168 -14.90 2.29 -7.57
N ASP A 169 -16.11 2.82 -7.66
CA ASP A 169 -16.58 3.97 -6.87
C ASP A 169 -17.88 3.57 -6.15
N ASN A 170 -17.98 3.86 -4.86
CA ASN A 170 -19.18 3.50 -4.10
C ASN A 170 -20.41 4.28 -4.52
N ASN A 171 -20.27 5.43 -5.17
CA ASN A 171 -21.41 6.14 -5.76
C ASN A 171 -22.12 5.33 -6.86
N ASP A 172 -21.38 4.44 -7.52
CA ASP A 172 -21.90 3.59 -8.60
C ASP A 172 -22.52 2.29 -8.06
N THR A 173 -22.46 2.07 -6.74
CA THR A 173 -22.90 0.85 -6.05
C THR A 173 -23.76 1.14 -4.80
N ASP A 174 -24.77 2.01 -4.91
CA ASP A 174 -25.70 2.39 -3.83
C ASP A 174 -25.02 2.89 -2.54
N GLY A 175 -23.86 3.55 -2.64
CA GLY A 175 -23.08 3.97 -1.49
C GLY A 175 -22.48 2.81 -0.68
N SER A 176 -22.32 1.64 -1.30
CA SER A 176 -21.81 0.44 -0.64
C SER A 176 -20.38 0.60 -0.15
N CYS A 177 -20.09 0.06 1.04
CA CYS A 177 -18.71 -0.05 1.49
C CYS A 177 -17.94 -1.07 0.63
N MET A 178 -16.77 -0.66 0.14
CA MET A 178 -15.85 -1.51 -0.60
C MET A 178 -14.59 -1.74 0.22
N ASN A 179 -14.17 -2.99 0.38
CA ASN A 179 -12.98 -3.27 1.16
C ASN A 179 -12.25 -4.55 0.72
N CYS A 180 -11.02 -4.68 1.21
CA CYS A 180 -10.22 -5.90 1.16
C CYS A 180 -9.99 -6.41 -0.26
N HIS A 181 -9.46 -5.53 -1.15
CA HIS A 181 -8.96 -5.99 -2.44
C HIS A 181 -7.66 -6.80 -2.22
N ILE A 182 -7.56 -7.93 -2.90
CA ILE A 182 -6.40 -8.83 -2.84
C ILE A 182 -6.11 -9.43 -4.20
N TYR A 183 -4.86 -9.83 -4.41
CA TYR A 183 -4.37 -10.42 -5.66
C TYR A 183 -3.85 -11.83 -5.45
N GLY A 184 -4.29 -12.78 -6.27
CA GLY A 184 -3.70 -14.11 -6.33
C GLY A 184 -2.35 -14.06 -7.05
N ASN A 185 -1.29 -14.54 -6.38
CA ASN A 185 0.08 -14.56 -6.91
C ASN A 185 0.57 -13.19 -7.41
N LYS A 186 0.09 -12.09 -6.81
CA LYS A 186 0.42 -10.71 -7.21
C LYS A 186 0.06 -10.38 -8.67
N LYS A 187 -1.03 -10.96 -9.20
CA LYS A 187 -1.47 -10.74 -10.58
C LYS A 187 -2.84 -10.08 -10.63
N GLY A 188 -2.97 -8.99 -11.36
CA GLY A 188 -4.26 -8.34 -11.63
C GLY A 188 -5.29 -9.28 -12.28
N SER A 189 -4.83 -10.27 -13.07
CA SER A 189 -5.70 -11.29 -13.68
C SER A 189 -6.40 -12.24 -12.69
N LEU A 190 -5.98 -12.28 -11.44
CA LEU A 190 -6.63 -13.02 -10.36
C LEU A 190 -6.74 -12.10 -9.15
N SER A 191 -7.91 -11.54 -8.94
CA SER A 191 -8.15 -10.58 -7.87
C SER A 191 -9.57 -10.70 -7.31
N MET A 192 -9.77 -10.20 -6.11
CA MET A 192 -11.10 -10.06 -5.55
C MET A 192 -11.17 -8.87 -4.60
N PHE A 193 -12.38 -8.36 -4.41
CA PHE A 193 -12.71 -7.39 -3.36
C PHE A 193 -14.16 -7.55 -2.93
N HIS A 194 -14.49 -6.99 -1.79
CA HIS A 194 -15.78 -7.21 -1.16
C HIS A 194 -16.65 -5.94 -1.21
N LEU A 195 -17.87 -6.08 -1.72
CA LEU A 195 -18.89 -5.04 -1.69
C LEU A 195 -19.92 -5.38 -0.61
N ARG A 196 -20.16 -4.45 0.29
CA ARG A 196 -21.26 -4.55 1.26
C ARG A 196 -22.52 -3.91 0.66
N GLY A 197 -23.63 -4.05 1.35
CA GLY A 197 -24.89 -3.46 0.92
C GLY A 197 -25.91 -4.49 0.43
N LYS A 198 -27.05 -3.99 -0.06
CA LYS A 198 -28.22 -4.82 -0.38
C LYS A 198 -27.96 -5.84 -1.49
N GLN A 199 -27.18 -5.43 -2.49
CA GLN A 199 -26.77 -6.28 -3.62
C GLN A 199 -25.30 -6.69 -3.52
N GLY A 200 -24.71 -6.57 -2.33
CA GLY A 200 -23.32 -6.85 -2.08
C GLY A 200 -22.93 -8.31 -2.30
N GLY A 201 -21.62 -8.56 -2.26
CA GLY A 201 -20.97 -9.85 -2.43
C GLY A 201 -19.47 -9.70 -2.59
N THR A 202 -18.78 -10.81 -2.77
CA THR A 202 -17.36 -10.80 -3.14
C THR A 202 -17.26 -10.84 -4.67
N LEU A 203 -16.65 -9.82 -5.27
CA LEU A 203 -16.34 -9.82 -6.70
C LEU A 203 -15.03 -10.56 -6.91
N LEU A 204 -15.08 -11.66 -7.65
CA LEU A 204 -13.93 -12.46 -8.06
C LEU A 204 -13.65 -12.22 -9.53
N ASN A 205 -12.49 -11.64 -9.84
CA ASN A 205 -11.98 -11.56 -11.20
C ASN A 205 -11.07 -12.73 -11.53
N ARG A 206 -11.29 -13.31 -12.69
CA ARG A 206 -10.38 -14.27 -13.34
C ARG A 206 -10.20 -13.90 -14.80
N ASN A 207 -9.04 -13.36 -15.15
CA ASN A 207 -8.69 -12.93 -16.51
C ASN A 207 -9.72 -12.00 -17.15
N GLY A 208 -10.21 -11.01 -16.41
CA GLY A 208 -11.24 -10.06 -16.86
C GLY A 208 -12.68 -10.57 -16.72
N HIS A 209 -12.88 -11.77 -16.21
CA HIS A 209 -14.21 -12.32 -15.97
C HIS A 209 -14.62 -12.09 -14.53
N LEU A 210 -15.44 -11.09 -14.31
CA LEU A 210 -15.99 -10.76 -12.99
C LEU A 210 -17.13 -11.72 -12.64
N ARG A 211 -17.17 -12.18 -11.40
CA ARG A 211 -18.23 -13.01 -10.83
C ARG A 211 -18.57 -12.50 -9.44
N LYS A 212 -19.85 -12.38 -9.15
CA LYS A 212 -20.35 -12.01 -7.82
C LYS A 212 -20.60 -13.28 -7.01
N LEU A 213 -19.95 -13.40 -5.87
CA LEU A 213 -19.99 -14.57 -4.99
C LEU A 213 -20.70 -14.22 -3.68
N LYS A 214 -21.59 -15.11 -3.22
CA LYS A 214 -22.16 -15.09 -1.88
C LYS A 214 -21.44 -16.13 -1.02
N LEU A 215 -20.41 -15.68 -0.31
CA LEU A 215 -19.57 -16.51 0.57
C LEU A 215 -20.19 -16.62 1.97
N SER A 216 -21.48 -17.00 2.00
CA SER A 216 -22.23 -17.28 3.23
C SER A 216 -23.25 -18.39 2.95
N ASN A 217 -23.63 -19.11 4.00
CA ASN A 217 -24.71 -20.10 3.98
C ASN A 217 -25.38 -20.18 5.35
N ASP A 218 -26.31 -21.12 5.56
CA ASP A 218 -27.04 -21.26 6.83
C ASP A 218 -26.12 -21.52 8.04
N ASN A 219 -24.96 -22.15 7.83
CA ASN A 219 -23.97 -22.43 8.88
C ASN A 219 -22.97 -21.26 9.07
N LEU A 220 -22.84 -20.39 8.08
CA LEU A 220 -21.94 -19.22 8.05
C LEU A 220 -22.72 -17.98 7.60
N PRO A 221 -23.64 -17.47 8.42
CA PRO A 221 -24.54 -16.40 8.02
C PRO A 221 -23.88 -15.04 7.82
N ASN A 222 -22.74 -14.80 8.50
CA ASN A 222 -22.07 -13.49 8.51
C ASN A 222 -21.25 -13.21 7.24
N GLY A 223 -21.03 -14.24 6.40
CA GLY A 223 -20.24 -14.12 5.19
C GLY A 223 -18.73 -13.97 5.44
N ALA A 224 -17.97 -14.21 4.40
CA ALA A 224 -16.51 -14.10 4.40
C ALA A 224 -16.06 -12.69 4.03
N VAL A 225 -15.08 -12.12 4.76
CA VAL A 225 -14.59 -10.74 4.57
C VAL A 225 -13.08 -10.66 4.35
N TYR A 226 -12.26 -10.68 5.37
CA TYR A 226 -10.81 -10.59 5.24
C TYR A 226 -10.27 -11.91 4.70
N GLY A 227 -9.51 -11.86 3.60
CA GLY A 227 -9.08 -13.10 2.99
C GLY A 227 -7.76 -13.00 2.23
N ASP A 228 -7.31 -14.17 1.75
CA ASP A 228 -6.15 -14.32 0.92
C ASP A 228 -6.29 -15.55 -0.01
N PHE A 229 -5.69 -15.46 -1.21
CA PHE A 229 -5.69 -16.58 -2.15
C PHE A 229 -4.69 -17.67 -1.75
N HIS A 230 -5.11 -18.91 -1.90
CA HIS A 230 -4.17 -20.02 -2.02
C HIS A 230 -3.35 -19.90 -3.32
N PRO A 231 -2.05 -20.24 -3.34
CA PRO A 231 -1.20 -20.09 -4.54
C PRO A 231 -1.73 -20.78 -5.81
N SER A 232 -2.53 -21.85 -5.67
CA SER A 232 -3.20 -22.47 -6.83
C SER A 232 -4.27 -21.59 -7.49
N GLY A 233 -4.71 -20.52 -6.80
CA GLY A 233 -5.84 -19.72 -7.22
C GLY A 233 -7.21 -20.42 -7.13
N GLN A 234 -7.28 -21.72 -6.83
CA GLN A 234 -8.54 -22.47 -6.72
C GLN A 234 -9.26 -22.18 -5.41
N PHE A 235 -8.50 -21.94 -4.35
CA PHE A 235 -9.03 -21.68 -3.00
C PHE A 235 -8.68 -20.26 -2.56
N ALA A 236 -9.46 -19.77 -1.60
CA ALA A 236 -9.07 -18.64 -0.77
C ALA A 236 -9.53 -18.91 0.67
N VAL A 237 -8.74 -18.42 1.62
CA VAL A 237 -9.11 -18.44 3.04
C VAL A 237 -9.68 -17.09 3.43
N PHE A 238 -10.67 -17.08 4.30
CA PHE A 238 -11.33 -15.87 4.80
C PHE A 238 -11.57 -15.97 6.29
N SER A 239 -11.82 -14.82 6.93
CA SER A 239 -12.48 -14.79 8.23
C SER A 239 -13.91 -14.25 8.08
N THR A 240 -14.80 -14.73 8.97
CA THR A 240 -16.20 -14.31 9.05
C THR A 240 -16.36 -13.45 10.29
N ASN A 241 -16.47 -12.13 10.10
CA ASN A 241 -16.41 -11.17 11.20
C ASN A 241 -17.75 -10.47 11.44
N ILE A 242 -18.17 -10.38 12.69
CA ILE A 242 -19.18 -9.42 13.13
C ILE A 242 -18.45 -8.24 13.78
N ILE A 243 -18.38 -7.13 13.06
CA ILE A 243 -17.60 -5.95 13.42
C ILE A 243 -18.48 -4.91 14.09
N ILE A 244 -18.03 -4.39 15.22
CA ILE A 244 -18.64 -3.26 15.91
C ILE A 244 -17.70 -2.04 15.80
N PRO A 245 -18.11 -0.99 15.06
CA PRO A 245 -17.42 0.29 15.08
C PRO A 245 -17.82 1.07 16.32
N ALA A 246 -16.88 1.42 17.17
CA ALA A 246 -17.08 2.27 18.34
C ALA A 246 -16.42 3.63 18.09
N PHE A 247 -17.20 4.58 17.59
CA PHE A 247 -16.73 5.94 17.36
C PHE A 247 -16.74 6.73 18.67
N HIS A 248 -15.57 7.23 19.08
CA HIS A 248 -15.46 8.14 20.20
C HIS A 248 -15.55 9.59 19.72
N SER A 249 -16.46 10.36 20.29
CA SER A 249 -16.64 11.79 19.99
C SER A 249 -15.56 12.71 20.59
N LEU A 250 -14.66 12.17 21.40
CA LEU A 250 -13.60 12.93 22.06
C LEU A 250 -12.29 12.77 21.28
N GLY A 251 -11.72 13.88 20.79
CA GLY A 251 -10.51 13.88 19.98
C GLY A 251 -9.24 13.31 20.64
N SER A 252 -9.28 13.02 21.95
CA SER A 252 -8.20 12.37 22.69
C SER A 252 -8.30 10.85 22.76
N LYS A 253 -9.43 10.27 22.33
CA LYS A 253 -9.64 8.82 22.31
C LYS A 253 -9.47 8.26 20.90
N ARG A 254 -8.93 7.06 20.84
CA ARG A 254 -8.81 6.29 19.59
C ARG A 254 -10.20 5.89 19.10
N LEU A 255 -10.32 5.76 17.79
CA LEU A 255 -11.43 5.07 17.20
C LEU A 255 -11.20 3.57 17.37
N GLU A 256 -12.14 2.88 17.98
CA GLU A 256 -12.05 1.42 18.17
C GLU A 256 -12.98 0.72 17.19
N VAL A 257 -12.47 -0.34 16.60
CA VAL A 257 -13.26 -1.30 15.82
C VAL A 257 -12.88 -2.69 16.33
N TYR A 258 -13.86 -3.47 16.73
CA TYR A 258 -13.60 -4.81 17.28
C TYR A 258 -14.60 -5.83 16.77
N ASP A 259 -14.16 -7.08 16.78
CA ASP A 259 -15.00 -8.22 16.43
C ASP A 259 -15.71 -8.75 17.66
N THR A 260 -16.98 -9.13 17.50
CA THR A 260 -17.73 -9.88 18.52
C THR A 260 -17.65 -11.38 18.28
N THR A 261 -17.51 -11.77 17.03
CA THR A 261 -17.24 -13.16 16.59
C THR A 261 -16.40 -13.11 15.32
N SER A 262 -15.48 -14.04 15.19
CA SER A 262 -14.75 -14.25 13.93
C SER A 262 -14.21 -15.67 13.85
N ASP A 263 -14.45 -16.34 12.74
CA ASP A 263 -14.05 -17.72 12.45
C ASP A 263 -13.34 -17.80 11.10
N LEU A 264 -12.55 -18.84 10.84
CA LEU A 264 -11.92 -19.04 9.54
C LEU A 264 -12.71 -20.00 8.65
N VAL A 265 -12.69 -19.72 7.35
CA VAL A 265 -13.30 -20.54 6.31
C VAL A 265 -12.45 -20.56 5.06
N VAL A 266 -12.31 -21.71 4.41
CA VAL A 266 -11.71 -21.83 3.08
C VAL A 266 -12.81 -22.00 2.04
N ALA A 267 -12.82 -21.16 1.00
CA ALA A 267 -13.72 -21.29 -0.15
C ALA A 267 -13.01 -22.08 -1.27
N ASP A 268 -13.64 -23.15 -1.76
CA ASP A 268 -13.28 -23.81 -3.01
C ASP A 268 -14.13 -23.23 -4.15
N PHE A 269 -13.54 -22.37 -4.96
CA PHE A 269 -14.24 -21.70 -6.08
C PHE A 269 -14.68 -22.65 -7.18
N ARG A 270 -14.02 -23.79 -7.34
CA ARG A 270 -14.36 -24.78 -8.35
C ARG A 270 -15.59 -25.62 -7.95
N LYS A 271 -15.67 -25.98 -6.67
CA LYS A 271 -16.75 -26.81 -6.13
C LYS A 271 -17.87 -25.97 -5.51
N LYS A 272 -17.71 -24.66 -5.41
CA LYS A 272 -18.62 -23.73 -4.71
C LYS A 272 -18.94 -24.23 -3.30
N GLN A 273 -17.88 -24.51 -2.53
CA GLN A 273 -17.97 -25.12 -1.21
C GLN A 273 -17.21 -24.28 -0.18
N LEU A 274 -17.80 -24.08 1.00
CA LEU A 274 -17.15 -23.50 2.18
C LEU A 274 -16.67 -24.62 3.09
N ILE A 275 -15.41 -24.57 3.51
CA ILE A 275 -14.74 -25.62 4.28
C ILE A 275 -14.26 -25.01 5.60
N THR A 276 -14.82 -25.46 6.71
CA THR A 276 -14.51 -24.99 8.07
C THR A 276 -13.74 -26.04 8.87
N SER A 277 -13.18 -25.61 10.00
CA SER A 277 -12.55 -26.50 10.97
C SER A 277 -13.01 -26.14 12.38
N PRO A 278 -13.34 -27.14 13.24
CA PRO A 278 -13.66 -26.87 14.65
C PRO A 278 -12.52 -26.21 15.44
N LEU A 279 -11.27 -26.30 14.93
CA LEU A 279 -10.10 -25.68 15.56
C LEU A 279 -9.99 -24.19 15.27
N THR A 280 -10.61 -23.71 14.21
CA THR A 280 -10.56 -22.30 13.77
C THR A 280 -11.96 -21.67 13.68
N SER A 281 -12.90 -22.20 14.46
CA SER A 281 -14.26 -21.68 14.66
C SER A 281 -14.72 -21.98 16.10
N ARG A 282 -13.89 -21.58 17.06
CA ARG A 282 -14.12 -21.82 18.48
C ARG A 282 -14.97 -20.71 19.08
N LYS A 283 -15.92 -21.08 19.93
CA LYS A 283 -16.83 -20.13 20.59
C LYS A 283 -16.17 -19.20 21.62
N ASP A 284 -14.99 -19.54 22.11
CA ASP A 284 -14.22 -18.84 23.13
C ASP A 284 -13.02 -18.06 22.57
N GLU A 285 -12.85 -18.08 21.25
CA GLU A 285 -11.75 -17.42 20.55
C GLU A 285 -12.27 -16.57 19.38
N LEU A 286 -11.43 -15.63 18.96
CA LEU A 286 -11.58 -14.86 17.73
C LEU A 286 -10.46 -15.25 16.80
N GLU A 287 -10.77 -15.66 15.56
CA GLU A 287 -9.80 -15.98 14.52
C GLU A 287 -10.00 -15.07 13.30
N THR A 288 -8.98 -14.28 12.94
CA THR A 288 -9.12 -13.28 11.88
C THR A 288 -7.83 -13.06 11.07
N PHE A 289 -7.92 -12.30 9.98
CA PHE A 289 -6.83 -11.95 9.06
C PHE A 289 -5.99 -13.14 8.60
N PRO A 290 -6.62 -14.15 8.01
CA PRO A 290 -5.86 -15.31 7.52
C PRO A 290 -5.08 -14.99 6.23
N THR A 291 -3.94 -15.68 6.08
CA THR A 291 -3.13 -15.66 4.85
C THR A 291 -2.55 -17.04 4.59
N PHE A 292 -2.43 -17.43 3.31
CA PHE A 292 -1.73 -18.65 2.95
C PHE A 292 -0.21 -18.44 2.91
N SER A 293 0.54 -19.49 3.26
CA SER A 293 1.96 -19.56 2.92
C SER A 293 2.15 -19.68 1.41
N PRO A 294 3.29 -19.21 0.84
CA PRO A 294 3.56 -19.27 -0.60
C PRO A 294 3.57 -20.68 -1.19
N ASP A 295 3.80 -21.71 -0.39
CA ASP A 295 3.69 -23.13 -0.77
C ASP A 295 2.26 -23.69 -0.68
N GLY A 296 1.33 -22.91 -0.08
CA GLY A 296 -0.07 -23.27 0.11
C GLY A 296 -0.34 -24.29 1.22
N ASN A 297 0.67 -24.71 1.98
CA ASN A 297 0.52 -25.77 2.97
C ASN A 297 0.10 -25.27 4.35
N TRP A 298 0.22 -23.97 4.61
CA TRP A 298 -0.10 -23.36 5.88
C TRP A 298 -1.02 -22.16 5.73
N ILE A 299 -1.93 -22.01 6.69
CA ILE A 299 -2.72 -20.80 6.90
C ILE A 299 -2.22 -20.14 8.18
N TYR A 300 -1.71 -18.91 8.06
CA TYR A 300 -1.35 -18.05 9.19
C TYR A 300 -2.51 -17.11 9.48
N TYR A 301 -2.77 -16.84 10.75
CA TYR A 301 -3.90 -16.01 11.17
C TYR A 301 -3.68 -15.42 12.56
N CYS A 302 -4.51 -14.44 12.93
CA CYS A 302 -4.52 -13.84 14.25
C CYS A 302 -5.59 -14.52 15.11
N SER A 303 -5.27 -14.88 16.37
CA SER A 303 -6.22 -15.46 17.31
C SER A 303 -6.09 -14.84 18.71
N ALA A 304 -7.23 -14.58 19.34
CA ALA A 304 -7.32 -14.05 20.70
C ALA A 304 -8.51 -14.65 21.46
N PRO A 305 -8.37 -14.89 22.77
CA PRO A 305 -9.52 -15.24 23.62
C PRO A 305 -10.56 -14.10 23.63
N ILE A 306 -11.84 -14.45 23.57
CA ILE A 306 -12.94 -13.50 23.67
C ILE A 306 -12.84 -12.74 24.99
N GLN A 307 -13.06 -11.44 24.94
CA GLN A 307 -13.07 -10.52 26.07
C GLN A 307 -14.46 -9.92 26.28
N PRO A 308 -14.82 -9.51 27.51
CA PRO A 308 -16.02 -8.69 27.73
C PRO A 308 -15.87 -7.29 27.10
N LEU A 309 -16.35 -7.14 25.86
CA LEU A 309 -16.25 -5.90 25.11
C LEU A 309 -17.50 -5.02 25.28
N PRO A 310 -17.38 -3.68 25.27
CA PRO A 310 -16.15 -2.89 25.04
C PRO A 310 -15.24 -2.71 26.26
N ASP A 311 -15.67 -3.04 27.48
CA ASP A 311 -15.02 -2.65 28.73
C ASP A 311 -13.59 -3.17 28.88
N SER A 312 -13.32 -4.35 28.35
CA SER A 312 -12.02 -5.04 28.41
C SER A 312 -11.23 -4.99 27.10
N ILE A 313 -11.47 -4.01 26.22
CA ILE A 313 -10.80 -3.92 24.90
C ILE A 313 -9.27 -3.92 24.99
N HIS A 314 -8.68 -3.33 26.04
CA HIS A 314 -7.23 -3.30 26.26
C HIS A 314 -6.62 -4.68 26.57
N ASN A 315 -7.45 -5.65 26.95
CA ASN A 315 -7.04 -7.04 27.20
C ASN A 315 -7.13 -7.90 25.94
N LEU A 316 -7.76 -7.39 24.88
CA LEU A 316 -7.88 -8.10 23.61
C LEU A 316 -6.56 -8.03 22.85
N LYS A 317 -5.75 -9.09 22.96
CA LYS A 317 -4.43 -9.20 22.36
C LYS A 317 -4.34 -10.45 21.49
N TYR A 318 -4.08 -10.25 20.23
CA TYR A 318 -4.03 -11.32 19.23
C TYR A 318 -2.62 -11.90 19.11
N SER A 319 -2.51 -13.21 19.21
CA SER A 319 -1.34 -13.99 18.83
C SER A 319 -1.36 -14.32 17.34
N LEU A 320 -0.19 -14.51 16.73
CA LEU A 320 -0.10 -15.13 15.42
C LEU A 320 -0.05 -16.66 15.57
N CYS A 321 -0.96 -17.32 14.89
CA CYS A 321 -1.08 -18.75 14.84
C CYS A 321 -0.95 -19.26 13.40
N ARG A 322 -0.69 -20.56 13.23
CA ARG A 322 -0.79 -21.24 11.96
C ARG A 322 -1.38 -22.62 12.09
N ILE A 323 -2.02 -23.08 11.04
CA ILE A 323 -2.57 -24.44 10.90
C ILE A 323 -2.30 -24.93 9.47
N SER A 324 -2.01 -26.21 9.30
CA SER A 324 -1.80 -26.74 7.94
C SER A 324 -3.13 -26.91 7.20
N PHE A 325 -3.05 -26.82 5.86
CA PHE A 325 -4.17 -27.07 4.95
C PHE A 325 -3.72 -27.93 3.78
N HIS A 326 -4.45 -28.98 3.49
CA HIS A 326 -4.15 -29.94 2.42
C HIS A 326 -5.15 -29.77 1.27
N LYS A 327 -4.76 -29.08 0.22
CA LYS A 327 -5.63 -28.70 -0.92
C LYS A 327 -6.27 -29.92 -1.63
N ASP A 328 -5.56 -31.06 -1.71
CA ASP A 328 -6.03 -32.21 -2.47
C ASP A 328 -7.12 -32.99 -1.71
N THR A 329 -6.98 -33.15 -0.40
CA THR A 329 -7.99 -33.74 0.48
C THR A 329 -8.97 -32.71 1.02
N LYS A 330 -8.65 -31.40 0.94
CA LYS A 330 -9.40 -30.26 1.52
C LYS A 330 -9.50 -30.34 3.06
N GLU A 331 -8.50 -30.90 3.68
CA GLU A 331 -8.47 -31.10 5.12
C GLU A 331 -7.63 -30.05 5.81
N TRP A 332 -8.14 -29.55 6.90
CA TRP A 332 -7.39 -28.74 7.87
C TRP A 332 -6.53 -29.64 8.75
N GLY A 333 -5.40 -29.13 9.18
CA GLY A 333 -4.53 -29.80 10.13
C GLY A 333 -5.21 -30.04 11.47
N GLN A 334 -4.64 -30.97 12.24
CA GLN A 334 -5.16 -31.40 13.55
C GLN A 334 -4.55 -30.63 14.72
N ARG A 335 -3.67 -29.65 14.45
CA ARG A 335 -2.94 -28.89 15.47
C ARG A 335 -2.74 -27.45 15.03
N ILE A 336 -2.98 -26.53 15.99
CA ILE A 336 -2.62 -25.12 15.88
C ILE A 336 -1.22 -24.93 16.47
N GLU A 337 -0.40 -24.14 15.79
CA GLU A 337 0.93 -23.74 16.25
C GLU A 337 0.96 -22.22 16.46
N THR A 338 1.36 -21.78 17.65
CA THR A 338 1.59 -20.37 17.95
C THR A 338 2.94 -19.94 17.38
N VAL A 339 2.93 -18.98 16.47
CA VAL A 339 4.11 -18.41 15.79
C VAL A 339 4.66 -17.22 16.56
N TRP A 340 3.75 -16.38 17.08
CA TRP A 340 4.08 -15.22 17.92
C TRP A 340 3.04 -15.11 19.03
N ASP A 341 3.48 -15.05 20.27
CA ASP A 341 2.64 -15.12 21.45
C ASP A 341 2.41 -13.71 22.02
N ALA A 342 1.16 -13.24 21.98
CA ALA A 342 0.74 -11.93 22.45
C ALA A 342 1.06 -11.69 23.93
N GLN A 343 0.96 -12.71 24.78
CA GLN A 343 1.23 -12.59 26.22
C GLN A 343 2.73 -12.41 26.49
N LYS A 344 3.57 -13.14 25.77
CA LYS A 344 5.04 -13.04 25.92
C LYS A 344 5.56 -11.70 25.45
N HIS A 345 4.97 -11.13 24.39
CA HIS A 345 5.41 -9.88 23.77
C HIS A 345 4.62 -8.66 24.27
N ASN A 346 3.58 -8.86 25.07
CA ASN A 346 2.69 -7.82 25.59
C ASN A 346 2.13 -6.89 24.50
N GLY A 347 1.70 -7.46 23.38
CA GLY A 347 1.16 -6.72 22.24
C GLY A 347 0.06 -7.49 21.53
N SER A 348 -0.50 -6.91 20.47
CA SER A 348 -1.53 -7.51 19.62
C SER A 348 -1.05 -7.52 18.18
N ALA A 349 -0.94 -8.70 17.57
CA ALA A 349 -0.50 -8.85 16.20
C ALA A 349 -1.66 -8.81 15.20
N CYS A 350 -1.45 -8.17 14.04
CA CYS A 350 -2.44 -8.10 12.96
C CYS A 350 -1.79 -8.28 11.59
N HIS A 351 -2.60 -8.64 10.60
CA HIS A 351 -2.27 -8.63 9.17
C HIS A 351 -0.99 -9.41 8.82
N PRO A 352 -0.86 -10.69 9.17
CA PRO A 352 0.31 -11.47 8.77
C PRO A 352 0.40 -11.57 7.24
N LYS A 353 1.59 -11.30 6.67
CA LYS A 353 1.90 -11.45 5.23
C LYS A 353 3.27 -12.08 5.07
N ILE A 354 3.32 -13.24 4.42
CA ILE A 354 4.57 -13.95 4.17
C ILE A 354 5.18 -13.43 2.87
N SER A 355 6.50 -13.20 2.85
CA SER A 355 7.21 -12.86 1.62
C SER A 355 7.05 -13.97 0.58
N PRO A 356 6.90 -13.67 -0.73
CA PRO A 356 6.71 -14.69 -1.77
C PRO A 356 7.78 -15.79 -1.81
N ASP A 357 9.00 -15.51 -1.35
CA ASP A 357 10.09 -16.51 -1.22
C ASP A 357 9.98 -17.39 0.04
N GLY A 358 8.99 -17.14 0.90
CA GLY A 358 8.72 -17.91 2.11
C GLY A 358 9.67 -17.66 3.29
N LYS A 359 10.57 -16.66 3.22
CA LYS A 359 11.59 -16.45 4.25
C LYS A 359 11.14 -15.58 5.41
N TYR A 360 10.29 -14.59 5.14
CA TYR A 360 9.93 -13.58 6.12
C TYR A 360 8.42 -13.50 6.30
N LEU A 361 8.00 -13.33 7.54
CA LEU A 361 6.64 -12.99 7.94
C LEU A 361 6.64 -11.53 8.40
N LEU A 362 5.95 -10.66 7.66
CA LEU A 362 5.72 -9.26 8.00
C LEU A 362 4.35 -9.14 8.66
N PHE A 363 4.24 -8.44 9.77
CA PHE A 363 3.01 -8.26 10.54
C PHE A 363 3.05 -6.95 11.32
N THR A 364 1.90 -6.44 11.72
CA THR A 364 1.81 -5.27 12.61
C THR A 364 1.66 -5.69 14.07
N VAL A 365 2.17 -4.86 14.98
CA VAL A 365 1.98 -5.00 16.42
C VAL A 365 1.43 -3.69 16.97
N ALA A 366 0.32 -3.77 17.70
CA ALA A 366 -0.28 -2.70 18.47
C ALA A 366 -0.32 -3.09 19.96
N ASP A 367 -0.71 -2.16 20.85
CA ASP A 367 -0.89 -2.47 22.27
C ASP A 367 -2.03 -3.47 22.49
N TYR A 368 -3.11 -3.38 21.71
CA TYR A 368 -4.30 -4.24 21.77
C TYR A 368 -5.13 -4.12 20.48
N GLY A 369 -6.16 -4.96 20.33
CA GLY A 369 -7.16 -4.89 19.27
C GLY A 369 -6.67 -5.38 17.90
N THR A 370 -7.49 -5.13 16.87
CA THR A 370 -7.29 -5.60 15.48
C THR A 370 -7.35 -4.52 14.42
N PHE A 371 -7.54 -3.24 14.80
CA PHE A 371 -7.60 -2.12 13.84
C PHE A 371 -6.41 -1.16 14.02
N PRO A 372 -5.21 -1.63 13.71
CA PRO A 372 -3.97 -0.94 14.04
C PRO A 372 -3.81 0.43 13.37
N ILE A 373 -4.50 0.71 12.26
CA ILE A 373 -4.46 2.03 11.60
C ILE A 373 -4.94 3.19 12.49
N TRP A 374 -5.71 2.89 13.54
CA TRP A 374 -6.19 3.86 14.52
C TRP A 374 -5.35 3.92 15.79
N HIS A 375 -4.37 3.05 15.91
CA HIS A 375 -3.46 2.96 17.04
C HIS A 375 -2.13 3.61 16.67
N ARG A 376 -1.83 4.74 17.30
CA ARG A 376 -0.62 5.53 16.99
C ARG A 376 0.67 4.75 17.16
N GLU A 377 0.72 3.86 18.13
CA GLU A 377 1.89 3.04 18.47
C GLU A 377 2.04 1.78 17.61
N THR A 378 1.25 1.65 16.55
CA THR A 378 1.33 0.47 15.69
C THR A 378 2.58 0.50 14.83
N ASP A 379 3.38 -0.55 14.95
CA ASP A 379 4.62 -0.77 14.24
C ASP A 379 4.60 -2.04 13.38
N LEU A 380 5.36 -2.03 12.29
CA LEU A 380 5.67 -3.23 11.51
C LEU A 380 6.78 -4.03 12.18
N HIS A 381 6.60 -5.34 12.25
CA HIS A 381 7.60 -6.30 12.69
C HIS A 381 7.85 -7.34 11.60
N MET A 382 9.09 -7.78 11.45
CA MET A 382 9.45 -8.81 10.48
C MET A 382 10.14 -9.98 11.16
N MET A 383 9.56 -11.17 11.01
CA MET A 383 10.12 -12.42 11.53
C MET A 383 10.79 -13.22 10.42
N ASN A 384 12.02 -13.63 10.62
CA ASN A 384 12.65 -14.65 9.78
C ASN A 384 12.06 -16.02 10.15
N LEU A 385 11.34 -16.66 9.24
CA LEU A 385 10.60 -17.90 9.48
C LEU A 385 11.50 -19.11 9.70
N GLN A 386 12.75 -19.07 9.25
CA GLN A 386 13.71 -20.15 9.45
C GLN A 386 14.33 -20.12 10.86
N THR A 387 14.64 -18.91 11.36
CA THR A 387 15.36 -18.72 12.63
C THR A 387 14.45 -18.32 13.79
N GLY A 388 13.24 -17.85 13.52
CA GLY A 388 12.32 -17.26 14.48
C GLY A 388 12.77 -15.87 14.99
N LYS A 389 13.85 -15.30 14.46
CA LYS A 389 14.33 -13.98 14.87
C LYS A 389 13.37 -12.89 14.35
N ILE A 390 13.01 -11.96 15.24
CA ILE A 390 12.17 -10.81 14.95
C ILE A 390 13.02 -9.54 14.85
N ASP A 391 12.80 -8.76 13.82
CA ASP A 391 13.28 -7.39 13.66
C ASP A 391 12.08 -6.42 13.84
N THR A 392 12.23 -5.44 14.70
CA THR A 392 11.22 -4.39 14.96
C THR A 392 11.27 -3.25 13.95
N LEU A 393 12.10 -3.36 12.92
CA LEU A 393 12.21 -2.45 11.79
C LEU A 393 12.39 -0.96 12.16
N PRO A 394 13.38 -0.59 12.98
CA PRO A 394 13.54 0.78 13.46
C PRO A 394 13.86 1.80 12.35
N ALA A 395 14.36 1.35 11.19
CA ALA A 395 14.59 2.21 10.03
C ALA A 395 13.30 2.48 9.23
N VAL A 396 12.25 1.68 9.45
CA VAL A 396 10.99 1.72 8.70
C VAL A 396 9.90 2.41 9.49
N ASN A 397 9.72 2.05 10.74
CA ASN A 397 8.66 2.55 11.61
C ASN A 397 8.85 4.02 12.01
N SER A 398 7.76 4.68 12.34
CA SER A 398 7.68 6.08 12.76
C SER A 398 7.06 6.20 14.17
N ASP A 399 6.86 7.42 14.67
CA ASP A 399 6.13 7.68 15.91
C ASP A 399 4.59 7.70 15.73
N LYS A 400 4.12 7.26 14.57
CA LYS A 400 2.71 7.16 14.19
C LYS A 400 2.40 5.76 13.67
N SER A 401 1.12 5.48 13.38
CA SER A 401 0.69 4.19 12.86
C SER A 401 1.34 3.85 11.52
N ASP A 402 2.00 2.69 11.48
CA ASP A 402 2.59 2.04 10.31
C ASP A 402 1.97 0.65 10.15
N THR A 403 1.13 0.43 9.12
CA THR A 403 0.32 -0.80 8.99
C THR A 403 -0.13 -1.07 7.55
N TYR A 404 -1.01 -2.05 7.33
CA TYR A 404 -1.56 -2.43 6.03
C TYR A 404 -0.48 -2.63 4.97
N HIS A 405 0.36 -3.60 5.20
CA HIS A 405 1.51 -3.89 4.34
C HIS A 405 1.24 -5.00 3.32
N SER A 406 1.94 -4.92 2.21
CA SER A 406 1.92 -5.92 1.13
C SER A 406 3.32 -6.08 0.53
N TRP A 407 3.75 -7.32 0.30
CA TRP A 407 5.00 -7.63 -0.38
C TRP A 407 4.90 -7.43 -1.89
N SER A 408 6.01 -7.02 -2.51
CA SER A 408 6.25 -7.18 -3.95
C SER A 408 6.52 -8.64 -4.28
N SER A 409 6.24 -9.04 -5.52
CA SER A 409 6.37 -10.43 -5.99
C SER A 409 7.79 -11.00 -5.87
N ASN A 410 8.82 -10.13 -5.87
CA ASN A 410 10.23 -10.51 -5.76
C ASN A 410 10.76 -10.57 -4.31
N SER A 411 9.94 -10.30 -3.29
CA SER A 411 10.31 -10.33 -1.87
C SER A 411 11.35 -9.27 -1.43
N HIS A 412 11.73 -8.34 -2.31
CA HIS A 412 12.71 -7.30 -2.01
C HIS A 412 12.07 -5.95 -1.67
N TRP A 413 10.78 -5.81 -1.85
CA TRP A 413 10.04 -4.60 -1.52
C TRP A 413 8.76 -4.94 -0.76
N PHE A 414 8.37 -4.04 0.09
CA PHE A 414 7.00 -4.01 0.60
C PHE A 414 6.48 -2.57 0.61
N VAL A 415 5.17 -2.45 0.43
CA VAL A 415 4.42 -1.20 0.60
C VAL A 415 3.59 -1.27 1.86
N PHE A 416 3.38 -0.15 2.52
CA PHE A 416 2.54 -0.06 3.72
C PHE A 416 1.89 1.32 3.85
N ALA A 417 0.79 1.39 4.58
CA ALA A 417 0.15 2.66 4.90
C ALA A 417 0.77 3.24 6.18
N SER A 418 1.27 4.48 6.09
CA SER A 418 1.86 5.20 7.21
C SER A 418 1.18 6.53 7.45
N LYS A 419 0.94 6.88 8.70
CA LYS A 419 0.43 8.18 9.13
C LYS A 419 1.52 9.13 9.64
N ARG A 420 2.79 8.88 9.30
CA ARG A 420 3.97 9.58 9.85
C ARG A 420 3.98 11.08 9.68
N ASP A 421 3.34 11.60 8.64
CA ASP A 421 3.39 13.05 8.35
C ASP A 421 2.50 13.86 9.32
N ASP A 422 1.25 13.45 9.47
CA ASP A 422 0.22 14.22 10.20
C ASP A 422 -0.53 13.43 11.29
N GLY A 423 -0.32 12.12 11.37
CA GLY A 423 -0.99 11.23 12.30
C GLY A 423 -2.45 10.92 11.92
N LEU A 424 -2.92 11.39 10.78
CA LEU A 424 -4.33 11.33 10.38
C LEU A 424 -4.53 10.56 9.08
N TYR A 425 -3.87 10.99 8.00
CA TYR A 425 -4.02 10.41 6.67
C TYR A 425 -2.95 9.35 6.41
N GLY A 426 -3.39 8.11 6.16
CA GLY A 426 -2.49 7.05 5.72
C GLY A 426 -2.00 7.30 4.30
N LYS A 427 -0.69 7.24 4.09
CA LYS A 427 -0.05 7.38 2.76
C LYS A 427 0.75 6.13 2.45
N PRO A 428 0.87 5.71 1.16
CA PRO A 428 1.63 4.50 0.79
C PRO A 428 3.13 4.79 0.80
N TYR A 429 3.87 4.04 1.63
CA TYR A 429 5.33 4.09 1.74
C TYR A 429 5.95 2.77 1.29
N PHE A 430 7.07 2.84 0.57
CA PHE A 430 7.83 1.69 0.11
C PHE A 430 9.12 1.53 0.91
N SER A 431 9.42 0.31 1.31
CA SER A 431 10.70 -0.03 1.92
C SER A 431 11.38 -1.17 1.14
N TYR A 432 12.68 -1.02 0.91
CA TYR A 432 13.53 -2.05 0.33
C TYR A 432 14.03 -3.01 1.40
N VAL A 433 14.07 -4.30 1.05
CA VAL A 433 14.64 -5.37 1.88
C VAL A 433 15.76 -6.05 1.08
N ASP A 434 16.98 -6.02 1.60
CA ASP A 434 18.11 -6.67 0.95
C ASP A 434 18.11 -8.20 1.13
N SER A 435 19.04 -8.88 0.47
CA SER A 435 19.18 -10.35 0.53
C SER A 435 19.46 -10.90 1.93
N THR A 436 19.87 -10.07 2.87
CA THR A 436 20.11 -10.44 4.29
C THR A 436 18.87 -10.27 5.15
N GLY A 437 17.81 -9.67 4.62
CA GLY A 437 16.58 -9.34 5.33
C GLY A 437 16.61 -8.00 6.06
N LYS A 438 17.60 -7.15 5.77
CA LYS A 438 17.63 -5.79 6.31
C LYS A 438 16.67 -4.90 5.54
N ALA A 439 15.73 -4.26 6.23
CA ALA A 439 14.87 -3.22 5.69
C ALA A 439 15.50 -1.83 5.81
N TYR A 440 15.20 -0.97 4.83
CA TYR A 440 15.79 0.37 4.71
C TYR A 440 14.75 1.46 4.88
N LYS A 441 15.21 2.71 5.09
CA LYS A 441 14.37 3.90 5.19
C LYS A 441 13.33 3.92 4.07
N PRO A 442 12.03 4.04 4.40
CA PRO A 442 10.99 4.07 3.40
C PRO A 442 10.84 5.45 2.76
N PHE A 443 10.20 5.47 1.59
CA PHE A 443 9.79 6.69 0.91
C PHE A 443 8.34 6.60 0.46
N VAL A 444 7.65 7.75 0.43
CA VAL A 444 6.24 7.81 0.03
C VAL A 444 6.09 7.68 -1.48
N LEU A 445 4.97 7.12 -1.95
CA LEU A 445 4.61 7.03 -3.37
C LEU A 445 4.74 8.41 -4.03
N PRO A 446 5.61 8.57 -5.06
CA PRO A 446 5.81 9.86 -5.71
C PRO A 446 4.54 10.36 -6.37
N GLN A 447 4.33 11.67 -6.35
CA GLN A 447 3.22 12.35 -7.00
C GLN A 447 3.74 13.34 -8.05
N GLU A 448 2.91 13.63 -9.08
CA GLU A 448 3.25 14.61 -10.10
C GLU A 448 3.49 15.98 -9.46
N ASP A 449 2.56 16.43 -8.61
CA ASP A 449 2.73 17.60 -7.76
C ASP A 449 3.18 17.18 -6.35
N PRO A 450 4.35 17.63 -5.86
CA PRO A 450 4.80 17.32 -4.51
C PRO A 450 3.90 17.86 -3.38
N GLU A 451 3.00 18.82 -3.65
CA GLU A 451 1.98 19.29 -2.70
C GLU A 451 0.73 18.39 -2.65
N HIS A 452 0.65 17.37 -3.49
CA HIS A 452 -0.53 16.50 -3.59
C HIS A 452 -1.05 16.01 -2.22
N TYR A 453 -0.15 15.55 -1.35
CA TYR A 453 -0.52 15.04 -0.04
C TYR A 453 -0.95 16.12 0.97
N ASP A 454 -0.67 17.39 0.70
CA ASP A 454 -1.13 18.51 1.55
C ASP A 454 -2.59 18.88 1.26
N ILE A 455 -3.06 18.59 0.03
CA ILE A 455 -4.41 18.95 -0.43
C ILE A 455 -5.35 17.76 -0.55
N THR A 456 -4.83 16.53 -0.55
CA THR A 456 -5.63 15.30 -0.60
C THR A 456 -6.14 14.93 0.78
N LEU A 457 -7.44 15.14 1.04
CA LEU A 457 -8.09 14.86 2.31
C LEU A 457 -8.58 13.41 2.41
N LYS A 458 -7.78 12.46 1.94
CA LYS A 458 -8.10 11.02 1.94
C LYS A 458 -6.92 10.18 2.36
N SER A 459 -7.23 9.06 2.99
CA SER A 459 -6.25 8.01 3.29
C SER A 459 -6.18 7.00 2.14
N TYR A 460 -4.97 6.55 1.85
CA TYR A 460 -4.64 5.45 0.95
C TYR A 460 -4.59 4.16 1.77
N ASN A 461 -5.71 3.46 1.89
CA ASN A 461 -5.78 2.27 2.73
C ASN A 461 -5.53 0.99 1.94
N ILE A 462 -4.86 0.05 2.62
CA ILE A 462 -4.56 -1.29 2.13
C ILE A 462 -3.84 -1.21 0.77
N PRO A 463 -2.65 -0.59 0.71
CA PRO A 463 -1.90 -0.56 -0.53
C PRO A 463 -1.44 -1.98 -0.89
N GLU A 464 -1.74 -2.42 -2.12
CA GLU A 464 -1.37 -3.73 -2.66
C GLU A 464 -0.58 -3.59 -3.94
N LEU A 465 0.47 -4.41 -4.09
CA LEU A 465 1.29 -4.45 -5.29
C LEU A 465 0.84 -5.58 -6.21
N SER A 466 0.85 -5.34 -7.54
CA SER A 466 0.58 -6.35 -8.56
C SER A 466 1.49 -6.22 -9.77
N THR A 467 1.78 -7.36 -10.40
CA THR A 467 2.67 -7.44 -11.57
C THR A 467 1.97 -7.09 -12.88
N SER A 468 0.64 -6.98 -12.87
CA SER A 468 -0.16 -6.60 -14.03
C SER A 468 -1.40 -5.82 -13.59
N GLU A 469 -1.92 -5.00 -14.48
CA GLU A 469 -3.14 -4.22 -14.27
C GLU A 469 -4.38 -5.11 -14.02
N LEU A 470 -5.38 -4.52 -13.40
CA LEU A 470 -6.72 -5.11 -13.29
C LEU A 470 -7.41 -5.04 -14.66
N PRO A 471 -7.89 -6.18 -15.20
CA PRO A 471 -8.48 -6.23 -16.54
C PRO A 471 -9.99 -5.88 -16.56
N PHE A 472 -10.41 -4.95 -15.72
CA PHE A 472 -11.79 -4.45 -15.61
C PHE A 472 -11.76 -3.01 -15.05
N ASP A 473 -12.87 -2.32 -15.13
CA ASP A 473 -13.04 -0.94 -14.67
C ASP A 473 -14.28 -0.72 -13.81
N ALA A 474 -14.63 0.54 -13.51
CA ALA A 474 -15.76 0.88 -12.65
C ALA A 474 -17.12 0.58 -13.31
N GLU A 475 -17.22 0.63 -14.64
CA GLU A 475 -18.45 0.30 -15.37
C GLU A 475 -18.76 -1.19 -15.27
N ASP A 476 -17.73 -2.05 -15.45
CA ASP A 476 -17.85 -3.50 -15.25
C ASP A 476 -18.30 -3.85 -13.82
N VAL A 477 -17.76 -3.14 -12.82
CA VAL A 477 -18.13 -3.33 -11.40
C VAL A 477 -19.58 -2.90 -11.15
N GLN A 478 -20.01 -1.78 -11.71
CA GLN A 478 -21.38 -1.31 -11.60
C GLN A 478 -22.35 -2.29 -12.24
N GLU A 479 -22.07 -2.76 -13.46
CA GLU A 479 -22.90 -3.72 -14.18
C GLU A 479 -23.12 -4.98 -13.36
N ILE A 480 -22.05 -5.62 -12.87
CA ILE A 480 -22.17 -6.87 -12.11
C ILE A 480 -22.81 -6.67 -10.73
N TYR A 481 -22.67 -5.47 -10.14
CA TYR A 481 -23.34 -5.16 -8.87
C TYR A 481 -24.88 -5.20 -9.02
N TYR A 482 -25.41 -4.64 -10.11
CA TYR A 482 -26.86 -4.53 -10.32
C TYR A 482 -27.49 -5.74 -11.04
N ASP A 483 -26.81 -6.30 -12.03
CA ASP A 483 -27.42 -7.21 -13.00
C ASP A 483 -27.19 -8.70 -12.65
N GLU A 484 -26.10 -9.02 -11.96
CA GLU A 484 -25.76 -10.41 -11.69
C GLU A 484 -26.24 -10.92 -10.33
N GLU A 485 -26.95 -12.07 -10.33
CA GLU A 485 -27.21 -12.80 -9.10
C GLU A 485 -25.92 -13.40 -8.55
N ALA A 486 -25.73 -13.30 -7.23
CA ALA A 486 -24.54 -13.85 -6.59
C ALA A 486 -24.55 -15.39 -6.59
N GLU A 487 -23.44 -15.98 -7.01
CA GLU A 487 -23.24 -17.42 -6.94
C GLU A 487 -23.18 -17.88 -5.48
N THR A 488 -23.99 -18.86 -5.10
CA THR A 488 -24.07 -19.40 -3.74
C THR A 488 -23.07 -20.53 -3.51
N PHE A 489 -22.59 -20.64 -2.28
CA PHE A 489 -21.66 -21.68 -1.81
C PHE A 489 -22.34 -22.57 -0.78
N LYS A 490 -22.05 -23.89 -0.84
CA LYS A 490 -22.57 -24.91 0.08
C LYS A 490 -21.65 -25.09 1.27
#